data_0802080d33eb0c413e0b3d0b6e6fe0de
#
_entry.id   0802080d33eb0c413e0b3d0b6e6fe0de
#
_cell.length_a   1.000
_cell.length_b   1.000
_cell.length_c   1.000
_cell.angle_alpha   90.00
_cell.angle_beta   90.00
_cell.angle_gamma   90.00
#
_symmetry.space_group_name_H-M   'P 1'
#
loop_
_entity.id
_entity.type
_entity.pdbx_description
1 polymer ?
#
loop_
_entity_poly.entity_id
_entity_poly.type
_entity_poly.pdbx_seq_one_letter_code
_entity_poly.pdbx_strand_id
1 'polypeptide(L)'
;MRALSDYYHVHRSEGKNVAEETLTVGTPIIIPQDSPNGRYSAFFEDEGETGYFDAVDFSRSADPIVDAVHIYNVANVVDRDKPSQIKIVWSDDGMKCALLINDYPHATFDFGLRRGYCRTNFPNFDNPKDGSWIKADHAWSGDAVSRLARTESR
;
A
#
# COMPACT_ATOMS: atom_id res chain seq x y z
N MET A 1 5.16 -2.37 15.86
CA MET A 1 4.53 -3.08 14.74
C MET A 1 4.76 -4.58 14.88
N ARG A 2 3.75 -5.38 14.65
CA ARG A 2 3.92 -6.83 14.72
C ARG A 2 4.80 -7.33 13.58
N ALA A 3 5.34 -8.53 13.72
CA ALA A 3 6.16 -9.11 12.69
C ALA A 3 5.32 -9.38 11.44
N LEU A 4 5.75 -8.79 10.33
CA LEU A 4 5.02 -8.90 9.07
C LEU A 4 4.95 -10.35 8.58
N SER A 5 6.03 -11.12 8.76
CA SER A 5 6.05 -12.52 8.33
C SER A 5 5.00 -13.36 9.04
N ASP A 6 4.79 -13.12 10.34
CA ASP A 6 3.76 -13.85 11.09
C ASP A 6 2.37 -13.49 10.60
N TYR A 7 2.14 -12.21 10.32
CA TYR A 7 0.86 -11.76 9.83
C TYR A 7 0.52 -12.40 8.48
N TYR A 8 1.45 -12.38 7.54
CA TYR A 8 1.23 -12.94 6.21
C TYR A 8 1.07 -14.47 6.23
N HIS A 9 1.71 -15.13 7.15
CA HIS A 9 1.53 -16.57 7.29
C HIS A 9 0.08 -16.94 7.60
N VAL A 10 -0.60 -16.13 8.42
CA VAL A 10 -1.97 -16.40 8.87
C VAL A 10 -3.01 -15.78 7.93
N HIS A 11 -2.74 -14.60 7.41
CA HIS A 11 -3.75 -13.76 6.73
C HIS A 11 -3.52 -13.63 5.23
N ARG A 12 -2.68 -14.46 4.65
CA ARG A 12 -2.37 -14.38 3.23
C ARG A 12 -3.64 -14.52 2.40
N SER A 13 -3.86 -13.58 1.49
CA SER A 13 -4.98 -13.65 0.57
C SER A 13 -4.69 -14.67 -0.53
N GLU A 14 -5.73 -15.35 -0.99
CA GLU A 14 -5.57 -16.50 -1.87
C GLU A 14 -5.87 -16.12 -3.32
N GLY A 15 -4.93 -15.44 -3.98
CA GLY A 15 -4.98 -15.22 -5.42
C GLY A 15 -6.02 -14.21 -5.90
N LYS A 16 -6.61 -13.44 -5.00
CA LYS A 16 -7.53 -12.37 -5.39
C LYS A 16 -6.75 -11.11 -5.67
N ASN A 17 -7.17 -10.36 -6.71
CA ASN A 17 -6.52 -9.10 -7.06
C ASN A 17 -6.99 -7.93 -6.21
N VAL A 18 -7.99 -8.12 -5.38
CA VAL A 18 -8.61 -7.05 -4.59
C VAL A 18 -8.80 -7.49 -3.16
N ALA A 19 -8.33 -6.68 -2.21
CA ALA A 19 -8.74 -6.74 -0.82
C ALA A 19 -9.70 -5.61 -0.55
N GLU A 20 -10.73 -5.87 0.24
CA GLU A 20 -11.73 -4.85 0.59
C GLU A 20 -12.13 -5.02 2.05
N GLU A 21 -11.98 -3.96 2.85
CA GLU A 21 -12.28 -3.97 4.27
C GLU A 21 -12.89 -2.65 4.70
N THR A 22 -13.71 -2.69 5.73
CA THR A 22 -14.23 -1.47 6.36
C THR A 22 -13.27 -1.03 7.46
N LEU A 23 -12.92 0.24 7.43
CA LEU A 23 -11.98 0.86 8.36
C LEU A 23 -12.70 1.89 9.21
N THR A 24 -12.47 1.85 10.52
CA THR A 24 -12.70 3.02 11.39
C THR A 24 -11.35 3.62 11.70
N VAL A 25 -11.11 4.85 11.23
CA VAL A 25 -9.82 5.53 11.40
C VAL A 25 -9.44 5.59 12.87
N GLY A 26 -8.22 5.20 13.18
CA GLY A 26 -7.72 5.14 14.56
C GLY A 26 -7.93 3.81 15.25
N THR A 27 -8.68 2.90 14.67
CA THR A 27 -8.81 1.54 15.18
C THR A 27 -7.73 0.67 14.53
N PRO A 28 -6.83 0.06 15.32
CA PRO A 28 -5.73 -0.71 14.74
C PRO A 28 -6.20 -1.82 13.82
N ILE A 29 -5.65 -1.84 12.62
CA ILE A 29 -5.96 -2.85 11.61
C ILE A 29 -4.78 -2.97 10.63
N ILE A 30 -4.58 -4.18 10.08
CA ILE A 30 -3.66 -4.42 8.98
C ILE A 30 -4.44 -5.12 7.88
N ILE A 31 -4.39 -4.57 6.67
CA ILE A 31 -5.10 -5.11 5.51
C ILE A 31 -4.07 -5.43 4.44
N PRO A 32 -3.70 -6.72 4.25
CA PRO A 32 -2.74 -7.09 3.22
C PRO A 32 -3.42 -7.57 1.96
N GLN A 33 -2.73 -7.46 0.85
CA GLN A 33 -3.13 -8.08 -0.41
C GLN A 33 -1.89 -8.44 -1.21
N ASP A 34 -1.69 -9.74 -1.42
CA ASP A 34 -0.59 -10.24 -2.23
C ASP A 34 -0.87 -9.97 -3.71
N SER A 35 0.20 -9.76 -4.47
CA SER A 35 0.08 -9.65 -5.92
C SER A 35 -0.36 -10.98 -6.52
N PRO A 36 -1.06 -10.97 -7.67
CA PRO A 36 -1.50 -12.22 -8.31
C PRO A 36 -0.35 -13.11 -8.75
N ASN A 37 0.86 -12.56 -8.94
CA ASN A 37 2.03 -13.38 -9.29
C ASN A 37 2.76 -13.94 -8.07
N GLY A 38 2.36 -13.55 -6.85
CA GLY A 38 2.97 -14.04 -5.61
C GLY A 38 4.33 -13.46 -5.27
N ARG A 39 4.86 -12.55 -6.06
CA ARG A 39 6.19 -11.97 -5.85
C ARG A 39 6.20 -10.79 -4.89
N TYR A 40 5.11 -10.08 -4.82
CA TYR A 40 4.99 -8.84 -4.06
C TYR A 40 3.74 -8.84 -3.23
N SER A 41 3.69 -7.91 -2.30
CA SER A 41 2.48 -7.64 -1.53
C SER A 41 2.43 -6.16 -1.20
N ALA A 42 1.26 -5.72 -0.80
CA ALA A 42 1.09 -4.41 -0.21
C ALA A 42 0.17 -4.55 0.98
N PHE A 43 0.34 -3.70 1.99
CA PHE A 43 -0.60 -3.69 3.09
C PHE A 43 -0.85 -2.27 3.55
N PHE A 44 -2.09 -2.04 3.98
CA PHE A 44 -2.46 -0.83 4.67
C PHE A 44 -2.47 -1.11 6.16
N GLU A 45 -1.89 -0.22 6.94
CA GLU A 45 -1.89 -0.34 8.41
C GLU A 45 -2.31 0.97 9.03
N ASP A 46 -3.33 0.92 9.92
CA ASP A 46 -3.61 1.97 10.89
C ASP A 46 -3.21 1.39 12.26
N GLU A 47 -2.24 2.00 12.93
CA GLU A 47 -1.76 1.49 14.22
C GLU A 47 -2.37 2.26 15.40
N GLY A 48 -3.33 3.15 15.11
CA GLY A 48 -4.02 3.95 16.10
C GLY A 48 -3.71 5.43 16.02
N GLU A 49 -2.56 5.81 15.48
CA GLU A 49 -2.15 7.21 15.36
C GLU A 49 -1.92 7.63 13.92
N THR A 50 -1.46 6.71 13.07
CA THR A 50 -1.14 6.99 11.67
C THR A 50 -1.63 5.87 10.77
N GLY A 51 -1.90 6.20 9.51
CA GLY A 51 -2.19 5.24 8.47
C GLY A 51 -1.05 5.20 7.46
N TYR A 52 -0.58 3.98 7.14
CA TYR A 52 0.51 3.75 6.19
C TYR A 52 0.09 2.76 5.12
N PHE A 53 0.70 2.90 3.95
CA PHE A 53 0.58 1.91 2.88
C PHE A 53 2.00 1.47 2.52
N ASP A 54 2.26 0.17 2.63
CA ASP A 54 3.62 -0.38 2.54
C ASP A 54 3.72 -1.36 1.39
N ALA A 55 4.85 -1.33 0.70
CA ALA A 55 5.18 -2.24 -0.39
C ALA A 55 6.15 -3.32 0.08
N VAL A 56 5.89 -4.55 -0.32
CA VAL A 56 6.65 -5.73 0.12
C VAL A 56 7.17 -6.49 -1.08
N ASP A 57 8.43 -6.89 -1.02
CA ASP A 57 9.07 -7.76 -2.01
C ASP A 57 9.49 -9.05 -1.31
N PHE A 58 8.80 -10.16 -1.60
CA PHE A 58 9.05 -11.43 -0.94
C PHE A 58 10.39 -12.05 -1.28
N SER A 59 11.07 -11.60 -2.33
CA SER A 59 12.40 -12.09 -2.66
C SER A 59 13.47 -11.62 -1.67
N ARG A 60 13.15 -10.63 -0.84
CA ARG A 60 14.08 -10.07 0.14
C ARG A 60 13.87 -10.74 1.48
N SER A 61 14.88 -11.48 1.94
CA SER A 61 14.74 -12.27 3.16
C SER A 61 14.96 -11.46 4.43
N ALA A 62 15.77 -10.41 4.38
CA ALA A 62 16.16 -9.67 5.59
C ALA A 62 15.21 -8.50 5.89
N ASP A 63 14.75 -7.80 4.88
CA ASP A 63 13.89 -6.64 5.05
C ASP A 63 12.97 -6.55 3.83
N PRO A 64 11.82 -7.21 3.88
CA PRO A 64 10.94 -7.30 2.72
C PRO A 64 10.18 -6.03 2.43
N ILE A 65 10.06 -5.10 3.37
CA ILE A 65 9.38 -3.83 3.13
C ILE A 65 10.33 -2.92 2.34
N VAL A 66 9.96 -2.63 1.10
CA VAL A 66 10.82 -1.88 0.19
C VAL A 66 10.43 -0.40 0.08
N ASP A 67 9.20 -0.06 0.45
CA ASP A 67 8.75 1.33 0.49
C ASP A 67 7.54 1.44 1.41
N ALA A 68 7.29 2.66 1.89
CA ALA A 68 6.14 2.95 2.73
C ALA A 68 5.72 4.39 2.49
N VAL A 69 4.43 4.63 2.37
CA VAL A 69 3.90 5.97 2.23
C VAL A 69 2.94 6.27 3.37
N HIS A 70 3.01 7.48 3.89
CA HIS A 70 2.23 7.96 5.01
C HIS A 70 0.90 8.51 4.45
N ILE A 71 -0.21 7.86 4.78
CA ILE A 71 -1.52 8.18 4.21
C ILE A 71 -2.20 9.28 5.00
N TYR A 72 -2.25 9.16 6.33
CA TYR A 72 -2.88 10.17 7.18
C TYR A 72 -2.35 10.09 8.62
N ASN A 73 -2.55 11.19 9.35
CA ASN A 73 -2.49 11.20 10.81
C ASN A 73 -3.91 11.15 11.34
N VAL A 74 -4.20 10.23 12.22
CA VAL A 74 -5.56 10.03 12.75
C VAL A 74 -6.13 11.33 13.31
N ALA A 75 -5.33 12.10 14.04
CA ALA A 75 -5.77 13.34 14.65
C ALA A 75 -6.26 14.38 13.63
N ASN A 76 -5.83 14.28 12.39
CA ASN A 76 -6.15 15.26 11.34
C ASN A 76 -7.29 14.81 10.42
N VAL A 77 -7.82 13.60 10.62
CA VAL A 77 -8.88 13.09 9.75
C VAL A 77 -10.22 13.67 10.18
N VAL A 78 -10.95 14.25 9.23
CA VAL A 78 -12.29 14.77 9.44
C VAL A 78 -13.28 13.60 9.40
N ASP A 79 -14.32 13.64 10.23
CA ASP A 79 -15.35 12.60 10.26
C ASP A 79 -14.78 11.18 10.48
N ARG A 80 -13.74 11.08 11.28
CA ARG A 80 -13.05 9.80 11.48
C ARG A 80 -13.89 8.72 12.16
N ASP A 81 -15.01 9.10 12.75
CA ASP A 81 -15.98 8.17 13.34
C ASP A 81 -16.86 7.51 12.27
N LYS A 82 -16.90 8.03 11.06
CA LYS A 82 -17.63 7.42 9.96
C LYS A 82 -16.77 6.32 9.32
N PRO A 83 -17.35 5.13 9.09
CA PRO A 83 -16.59 4.05 8.46
C PRO A 83 -16.12 4.43 7.06
N SER A 84 -14.93 4.00 6.70
CA SER A 84 -14.37 4.15 5.37
C SER A 84 -14.15 2.78 4.74
N GLN A 85 -14.30 2.72 3.43
CA GLN A 85 -14.03 1.49 2.68
C GLN A 85 -12.61 1.55 2.16
N ILE A 86 -11.80 0.54 2.51
CA ILE A 86 -10.43 0.41 2.04
C ILE A 86 -10.39 -0.68 0.99
N LYS A 87 -9.78 -0.38 -0.16
CA LYS A 87 -9.52 -1.37 -1.20
C LYS A 87 -8.05 -1.32 -1.58
N ILE A 88 -7.46 -2.49 -1.77
CA ILE A 88 -6.14 -2.63 -2.39
C ILE A 88 -6.33 -3.44 -3.65
N VAL A 89 -6.01 -2.85 -4.79
CA VAL A 89 -6.20 -3.49 -6.09
C VAL A 89 -4.85 -3.66 -6.78
N TRP A 90 -4.68 -4.78 -7.48
CA TRP A 90 -3.47 -5.09 -8.22
C TRP A 90 -3.77 -5.17 -9.71
N SER A 91 -2.79 -4.77 -10.52
CA SER A 91 -2.82 -5.05 -11.94
C SER A 91 -2.69 -6.56 -12.19
N ASP A 92 -3.18 -7.01 -13.33
CA ASP A 92 -3.17 -8.45 -13.65
C ASP A 92 -1.77 -9.04 -13.71
N ASP A 93 -0.78 -8.24 -14.12
CA ASP A 93 0.60 -8.71 -14.18
C ASP A 93 1.29 -8.73 -12.80
N GLY A 94 0.64 -8.22 -11.78
CA GLY A 94 1.18 -8.20 -10.43
C GLY A 94 2.27 -7.19 -10.19
N MET A 95 2.46 -6.24 -11.09
CA MET A 95 3.57 -5.28 -10.99
C MET A 95 3.16 -3.93 -10.44
N LYS A 96 1.85 -3.66 -10.33
CA LYS A 96 1.36 -2.37 -9.84
C LYS A 96 0.17 -2.59 -8.92
N CYS A 97 0.06 -1.75 -7.89
CA CYS A 97 -1.10 -1.77 -7.01
C CYS A 97 -1.52 -0.36 -6.62
N ALA A 98 -2.74 -0.25 -6.11
CA ALA A 98 -3.28 1.02 -5.64
C ALA A 98 -4.06 0.82 -4.35
N LEU A 99 -3.99 1.82 -3.48
CA LEU A 99 -4.83 1.94 -2.30
C LEU A 99 -5.96 2.91 -2.63
N LEU A 100 -7.20 2.44 -2.49
CA LEU A 100 -8.39 3.27 -2.65
C LEU A 100 -9.07 3.42 -1.30
N ILE A 101 -9.45 4.63 -0.97
CA ILE A 101 -10.26 4.93 0.22
C ILE A 101 -11.57 5.51 -0.28
N ASN A 102 -12.68 4.84 0.02
CA ASN A 102 -14.00 5.20 -0.49
C ASN A 102 -14.00 5.32 -2.03
N ASP A 103 -13.37 4.35 -2.67
CA ASP A 103 -13.22 4.25 -4.13
C ASP A 103 -12.36 5.35 -4.76
N TYR A 104 -11.64 6.13 -3.96
CA TYR A 104 -10.79 7.19 -4.44
C TYR A 104 -9.33 6.79 -4.28
N PRO A 105 -8.50 6.83 -5.34
CA PRO A 105 -7.11 6.40 -5.25
C PRO A 105 -6.26 7.39 -4.46
N HIS A 106 -5.58 6.90 -3.44
CA HIS A 106 -4.73 7.70 -2.55
C HIS A 106 -3.25 7.43 -2.72
N ALA A 107 -2.88 6.21 -3.08
CA ALA A 107 -1.49 5.83 -3.22
C ALA A 107 -1.37 4.70 -4.22
N THR A 108 -0.21 4.62 -4.88
CA THR A 108 0.09 3.52 -5.81
C THR A 108 1.55 3.13 -5.64
N PHE A 109 1.84 1.85 -5.94
CA PHE A 109 3.20 1.36 -6.08
C PHE A 109 3.38 0.76 -7.46
N ASP A 110 4.52 1.07 -8.09
CA ASP A 110 4.95 0.46 -9.33
C ASP A 110 6.23 -0.33 -9.03
N PHE A 111 6.12 -1.65 -9.01
CA PHE A 111 7.23 -2.51 -8.66
C PHE A 111 8.24 -2.64 -9.81
N GLY A 112 7.80 -2.41 -11.03
CA GLY A 112 8.73 -2.37 -12.16
C GLY A 112 9.62 -1.14 -12.14
N LEU A 113 9.06 0.02 -11.82
CA LEU A 113 9.82 1.26 -11.68
C LEU A 113 10.44 1.43 -10.30
N ARG A 114 10.05 0.59 -9.34
CA ARG A 114 10.47 0.66 -7.94
C ARG A 114 10.17 2.04 -7.34
N ARG A 115 8.91 2.44 -7.46
CA ARG A 115 8.49 3.78 -7.04
C ARG A 115 7.07 3.77 -6.50
N GLY A 116 6.87 4.55 -5.43
CA GLY A 116 5.55 4.81 -4.87
C GLY A 116 5.09 6.22 -5.13
N TYR A 117 3.77 6.42 -5.13
CA TYR A 117 3.14 7.73 -5.30
C TYR A 117 2.03 7.87 -4.27
N CYS A 118 1.91 9.04 -3.67
CA CYS A 118 0.92 9.28 -2.64
C CYS A 118 0.38 10.70 -2.73
N ARG A 119 -0.94 10.87 -2.59
CA ARG A 119 -1.56 12.18 -2.66
C ARG A 119 -1.09 13.12 -1.57
N THR A 120 -0.86 12.59 -0.38
CA THR A 120 -0.41 13.42 0.74
C THR A 120 1.05 13.81 0.63
N ASN A 121 1.85 12.98 -0.03
CA ASN A 121 3.27 13.22 -0.25
C ASN A 121 3.99 13.71 0.99
N PHE A 122 3.73 13.05 2.14
CA PHE A 122 4.45 13.37 3.37
C PHE A 122 5.94 13.13 3.15
N PRO A 123 6.82 13.93 3.78
CA PRO A 123 8.26 13.74 3.63
C PRO A 123 8.69 12.34 4.05
N ASN A 124 9.61 11.76 3.30
CA ASN A 124 10.28 10.55 3.71
C ASN A 124 11.24 10.86 4.83
N PHE A 125 11.32 9.94 5.80
CA PHE A 125 12.22 10.15 6.91
C PHE A 125 13.60 9.62 6.56
N ASP A 126 13.72 8.34 6.34
CA ASP A 126 15.02 7.75 6.03
C ASP A 126 14.89 6.83 4.82
N ASN A 127 15.83 6.96 3.92
CA ASN A 127 15.91 6.04 2.82
C ASN A 127 16.62 4.77 3.28
N PRO A 128 16.10 3.60 2.93
CA PRO A 128 16.87 2.38 3.09
C PRO A 128 18.18 2.45 2.35
N LYS A 129 19.13 1.71 2.84
CA LYS A 129 20.50 1.84 2.37
C LYS A 129 20.75 1.15 1.04
N ASP A 130 19.84 0.29 0.60
CA ASP A 130 20.03 -0.45 -0.63
C ASP A 130 19.77 0.37 -1.90
N GLY A 131 19.09 1.50 -1.77
CA GLY A 131 18.87 2.41 -2.90
C GLY A 131 18.09 1.82 -4.06
N SER A 132 17.44 0.66 -3.88
CA SER A 132 16.75 0.02 -4.97
C SER A 132 15.42 0.67 -5.33
N TRP A 133 14.81 1.40 -4.39
CA TRP A 133 13.55 2.11 -4.60
C TRP A 133 13.76 3.62 -4.50
N ILE A 134 12.99 4.35 -5.31
CA ILE A 134 13.03 5.80 -5.30
C ILE A 134 12.15 6.26 -4.14
N LYS A 135 12.76 6.81 -3.09
CA LYS A 135 12.07 7.17 -1.85
C LYS A 135 12.09 8.65 -1.52
N ALA A 136 12.86 9.42 -2.27
CA ALA A 136 13.02 10.84 -1.99
C ALA A 136 11.76 11.64 -2.32
N ASP A 137 10.91 11.14 -3.20
CA ASP A 137 9.76 11.88 -3.66
C ASP A 137 8.63 10.90 -4.01
N HIS A 138 7.53 10.99 -3.26
CA HIS A 138 6.31 10.21 -3.50
C HIS A 138 5.21 11.08 -4.12
N ALA A 139 5.57 12.12 -4.85
CA ALA A 139 4.59 13.04 -5.43
C ALA A 139 3.55 12.30 -6.25
N TRP A 140 2.31 12.72 -6.13
CA TRP A 140 1.19 12.08 -6.81
C TRP A 140 1.35 12.11 -8.33
N SER A 141 0.96 11.01 -8.96
CA SER A 141 0.97 10.90 -10.42
C SER A 141 -0.34 10.30 -10.91
N GLY A 142 -1.09 11.09 -11.65
CA GLY A 142 -2.29 10.58 -12.33
C GLY A 142 -1.95 9.53 -13.39
N ASP A 143 -0.77 9.61 -13.98
CA ASP A 143 -0.31 8.62 -14.96
C ASP A 143 -0.09 7.26 -14.32
N ALA A 144 0.34 7.21 -13.07
CA ALA A 144 0.52 5.95 -12.36
C ALA A 144 -0.82 5.22 -12.21
N VAL A 145 -1.89 5.93 -11.89
CA VAL A 145 -3.23 5.35 -11.80
C VAL A 145 -3.71 4.89 -13.17
N SER A 146 -3.49 5.69 -14.20
CA SER A 146 -3.89 5.35 -15.57
C SER A 146 -3.18 4.11 -16.06
N ARG A 147 -1.89 3.96 -15.76
CA ARG A 147 -1.13 2.78 -16.14
C ARG A 147 -1.67 1.51 -15.49
N LEU A 148 -2.09 1.60 -14.23
CA LEU A 148 -2.70 0.48 -13.53
C LEU A 148 -4.01 0.08 -14.18
N ALA A 149 -4.86 1.05 -14.49
CA ALA A 149 -6.15 0.81 -15.12
C ALA A 149 -5.99 0.18 -16.51
N ARG A 150 -5.03 0.64 -17.30
CA ARG A 150 -4.77 0.07 -18.63
C ARG A 150 -4.32 -1.38 -18.54
N THR A 151 -3.53 -1.72 -17.53
CA THR A 151 -3.08 -3.09 -17.35
C THR A 151 -4.23 -4.02 -17.01
N GLU A 152 -5.21 -3.53 -16.24
CA GLU A 152 -6.36 -4.34 -15.84
C GLU A 152 -7.42 -4.47 -16.91
N SER A 153 -7.52 -3.54 -17.83
CA SER A 153 -8.61 -3.48 -18.80
C SER A 153 -8.43 -4.39 -20.00
N ARG A 154 -7.44 -5.25 -20.00
CA ARG A 154 -7.23 -6.18 -21.09
C ARG A 154 -8.21 -7.31 -21.16
#